data_2f3400c618cdefc6d8be5369a284c107
#
_entry.id   2f3400c618cdefc6d8be5369a284c107
#
_cell.length_a   1.000
_cell.length_b   1.000
_cell.length_c   1.000
_cell.angle_alpha   90.00
_cell.angle_beta   90.00
_cell.angle_gamma   90.00
#
_symmetry.space_group_name_H-M   'P 1'
#
loop_
_entity.id
_entity.type
_entity.pdbx_description
1 polymer ?
#
loop_
_entity_poly.entity_id
_entity_poly.type
_entity_poly.pdbx_seq_one_letter_code
_entity_poly.pdbx_strand_id
1 'polypeptide(L)' 'MYKRILIANRGEVALRVIRACRELGIETVAVFSEADRDAPYLALADEAYCLGGPRADQSYLKIDQVISAAEVGNVDAIH' A
#
# COMPACT_ATOMS: atom_id res chain seq x y z
N MET A 1 -2.93 -10.91 16.12
CA MET A 1 -3.58 -10.36 14.92
C MET A 1 -2.86 -9.08 14.50
N TYR A 2 -2.72 -8.85 13.20
CA TYR A 2 -2.09 -7.65 12.70
C TYR A 2 -2.96 -6.43 12.95
N LYS A 3 -2.34 -5.31 13.31
CA LYS A 3 -3.04 -4.05 13.52
C LYS A 3 -2.95 -3.14 12.31
N ARG A 4 -1.89 -3.27 11.53
CA ARG A 4 -1.59 -2.37 10.43
C ARG A 4 -0.82 -3.12 9.35
N ILE A 5 -1.31 -3.06 8.12
CA ILE A 5 -0.74 -3.80 7.00
C ILE A 5 -0.40 -2.84 5.87
N LEU A 6 0.80 -3.00 5.31
CA LEU A 6 1.20 -2.29 4.10
C LEU A 6 0.73 -3.06 2.88
N ILE A 7 0.04 -2.38 1.98
CA ILE A 7 -0.48 -2.95 0.74
C ILE A 7 0.45 -2.54 -0.39
N ALA A 8 1.19 -3.52 -0.91
CA ALA A 8 2.14 -3.29 -2.01
C ALA A 8 1.60 -3.77 -3.35
N ASN A 9 0.30 -4.00 -3.45
CA ASN A 9 -0.37 -4.39 -4.68
C ASN A 9 -1.11 -3.21 -5.29
N ARG A 10 -1.58 -3.40 -6.52
CA ARG A 10 -2.25 -2.37 -7.31
C ARG A 10 -3.65 -2.81 -7.70
N GLY A 11 -4.46 -1.84 -8.13
CA GLY A 11 -5.76 -2.08 -8.74
C GLY A 11 -6.71 -2.93 -7.93
N GLU A 12 -7.28 -3.93 -8.57
CA GLU A 12 -8.30 -4.78 -7.97
C GLU A 12 -7.81 -5.55 -6.75
N VAL A 13 -6.58 -6.04 -6.78
CA VAL A 13 -6.00 -6.78 -5.66
C VAL A 13 -5.86 -5.87 -4.46
N ALA A 14 -5.32 -4.67 -4.65
CA ALA A 14 -5.18 -3.69 -3.57
C ALA A 14 -6.54 -3.35 -2.97
N LEU A 15 -7.53 -3.12 -3.83
CA LEU A 15 -8.87 -2.78 -3.39
C LEU A 15 -9.49 -3.87 -2.52
N ARG A 16 -9.38 -5.12 -2.94
CA ARG A 16 -9.93 -6.26 -2.19
C ARG A 16 -9.28 -6.39 -0.81
N VAL A 17 -7.96 -6.26 -0.76
CA VAL A 17 -7.23 -6.39 0.51
C VAL A 17 -7.61 -5.26 1.46
N ILE A 18 -7.69 -4.03 0.96
CA ILE A 18 -8.08 -2.88 1.77
C ILE A 18 -9.48 -3.06 2.34
N ARG A 19 -10.43 -3.51 1.52
CA ARG A 19 -11.79 -3.75 1.98
C ARG A 19 -11.84 -4.83 3.05
N ALA A 20 -11.13 -5.93 2.85
CA ALA A 20 -11.06 -7.00 3.84
C ALA A 20 -10.47 -6.50 5.16
N CYS A 21 -9.41 -5.70 5.10
CA CYS A 21 -8.79 -5.13 6.29
C CYS A 21 -9.76 -4.22 7.03
N ARG A 22 -10.51 -3.40 6.32
CA ARG A 22 -11.50 -2.52 6.95
C ARG A 22 -12.56 -3.31 7.69
N GLU A 23 -13.04 -4.39 7.10
CA GLU A 23 -14.02 -5.26 7.76
C GLU A 23 -13.48 -5.89 9.04
N LEU A 24 -12.17 -6.18 9.06
CA LEU A 24 -11.52 -6.79 10.21
C LEU A 24 -10.98 -5.78 11.22
N GLY A 25 -11.13 -4.50 10.96
CA GLY A 25 -10.62 -3.46 11.84
C GLY A 25 -9.11 -3.29 11.78
N ILE A 26 -8.50 -3.68 10.66
CA ILE A 26 -7.04 -3.56 10.45
C ILE A 26 -6.78 -2.28 9.65
N GLU A 27 -5.85 -1.46 10.13
CA GLU A 27 -5.42 -0.26 9.41
C GLU A 27 -4.59 -0.63 8.19
N THR A 28 -4.71 0.14 7.12
CA THR A 28 -3.99 -0.10 5.87
C THR A 28 -3.13 1.09 5.50
N VAL A 29 -1.92 0.77 5.01
CA VAL A 29 -1.00 1.74 4.44
C VAL A 29 -0.78 1.30 3.00
N ALA A 30 -1.21 2.10 2.04
CA ALA A 30 -1.03 1.78 0.63
C ALA A 30 0.23 2.46 0.11
N VAL A 31 0.94 1.80 -0.79
CA VAL A 31 2.02 2.43 -1.54
C VAL A 31 1.60 2.51 -3.01
N PHE A 32 2.02 3.54 -3.70
CA PHE A 32 1.61 3.76 -5.08
C PHE A 32 2.71 4.40 -5.89
N SER A 33 2.70 4.13 -7.19
CA SER A 33 3.56 4.83 -8.13
C SER A 33 2.88 6.11 -8.59
N GLU A 34 3.64 6.99 -9.20
CA GLU A 34 3.12 8.25 -9.74
C GLU A 34 1.93 8.03 -10.68
N ALA A 35 1.97 6.95 -11.47
CA ALA A 35 0.89 6.63 -12.41
C ALA A 35 -0.43 6.30 -11.72
N ASP A 36 -0.37 5.84 -10.48
CA ASP A 36 -1.55 5.42 -9.72
C ASP A 36 -2.01 6.46 -8.69
N ARG A 37 -1.48 7.67 -8.76
CA ARG A 37 -1.76 8.73 -7.79
C ARG A 37 -3.25 8.97 -7.57
N ASP A 38 -4.04 8.86 -8.61
CA ASP A 38 -5.49 9.10 -8.54
C ASP A 38 -6.31 7.82 -8.46
N ALA A 39 -5.68 6.69 -8.18
CA ALA A 39 -6.39 5.41 -8.12
C ALA A 39 -7.43 5.42 -7.00
N PRO A 40 -8.65 4.93 -7.27
CA PRO A 40 -9.73 4.96 -6.28
C PRO A 40 -9.41 4.23 -4.98
N TYR A 41 -8.63 3.15 -5.03
CA TYR A 41 -8.33 2.37 -3.82
C TYR A 41 -7.55 3.18 -2.78
N LEU A 42 -6.80 4.20 -3.20
CA LEU A 42 -6.01 5.01 -2.27
C LEU A 42 -6.90 5.77 -1.28
N ALA A 43 -8.09 6.16 -1.71
CA ALA A 43 -9.03 6.86 -0.84
C ALA A 43 -9.56 5.98 0.29
N LEU A 44 -9.48 4.67 0.15
CA LEU A 44 -9.97 3.71 1.15
C LEU A 44 -8.88 3.30 2.14
N ALA A 45 -7.61 3.56 1.83
CA ALA A 45 -6.51 3.27 2.74
C ALA A 45 -6.42 4.34 3.84
N ASP A 46 -5.93 3.96 4.99
CA ASP A 46 -5.75 4.91 6.09
C ASP A 46 -4.60 5.88 5.83
N GLU A 47 -3.55 5.40 5.19
CA GLU A 47 -2.43 6.23 4.74
C GLU A 47 -1.95 5.76 3.38
N ALA A 48 -1.27 6.62 2.65
CA ALA A 48 -0.72 6.28 1.34
C ALA A 48 0.62 7.00 1.14
N TYR A 49 1.58 6.29 0.56
CA TYR A 49 2.91 6.83 0.26
C TYR A 49 3.26 6.59 -1.20
N CYS A 50 3.80 7.63 -1.85
CA CYS A 50 4.26 7.53 -3.23
C CYS A 50 5.69 6.96 -3.27
N LEU A 51 5.90 5.92 -4.06
CA LEU A 51 7.21 5.30 -4.24
C LEU A 51 8.01 5.90 -5.40
N GLY A 52 7.49 6.95 -6.04
CA GLY A 52 8.15 7.59 -7.19
C GLY A 52 7.78 6.88 -8.49
N GLY A 53 8.43 7.17 -9.57
CA GLY A 53 8.30 6.63 -10.91
C GLY A 53 6.97 5.98 -11.36
N PRO A 54 6.59 6.11 -12.63
CA PRO A 54 5.31 5.53 -13.09
C PRO A 54 5.34 4.03 -13.35
N ARG A 55 6.52 3.44 -13.49
CA ARG A 55 6.68 2.04 -13.84
C ARG A 55 6.83 1.16 -12.61
N ALA A 56 6.29 -0.06 -12.69
CA ALA A 56 6.36 -1.01 -11.58
C ALA A 56 7.81 -1.33 -11.20
N ASP A 57 8.71 -1.43 -12.18
CA ASP A 57 10.13 -1.68 -11.92
C ASP A 57 10.82 -0.51 -11.24
N GLN A 58 10.21 0.67 -11.27
CA GLN A 58 10.72 1.86 -10.59
C GLN A 58 10.11 2.07 -9.21
N SER A 59 9.07 1.32 -8.86
CA SER A 59 8.38 1.52 -7.60
C SER A 59 8.07 0.19 -6.89
N TYR A 60 7.02 -0.52 -7.32
CA TYR A 60 6.53 -1.70 -6.58
C TYR A 60 7.54 -2.84 -6.49
N LEU A 61 8.44 -2.98 -7.47
CA LEU A 61 9.43 -4.04 -7.50
C LEU A 61 10.74 -3.66 -6.82
N LYS A 62 10.85 -2.45 -6.28
CA LYS A 62 12.04 -2.04 -5.54
C LYS A 62 11.85 -2.38 -4.07
N ILE A 63 12.41 -3.49 -3.66
CA ILE A 63 12.25 -4.01 -2.31
C ILE A 63 12.69 -3.01 -1.24
N ASP A 64 13.79 -2.32 -1.47
CA ASP A 64 14.30 -1.33 -0.53
C ASP A 64 13.31 -0.18 -0.29
N GLN A 65 12.62 0.28 -1.33
CA GLN A 65 11.61 1.32 -1.19
C GLN A 65 10.39 0.82 -0.45
N VAL A 66 9.97 -0.42 -0.72
CA VAL A 66 8.84 -1.04 -0.02
C VAL A 66 9.16 -1.17 1.47
N ILE A 67 10.37 -1.63 1.79
CA ILE A 67 10.80 -1.77 3.19
C ILE A 67 10.85 -0.40 3.87
N SER A 68 11.38 0.63 3.20
CA SER A 68 11.40 1.98 3.75
C SER A 68 9.99 2.49 4.05
N ALA A 69 9.05 2.26 3.13
CA ALA A 69 7.66 2.64 3.33
C ALA A 69 7.04 1.90 4.52
N ALA A 70 7.39 0.63 4.69
CA ALA A 70 6.91 -0.17 5.81
C ALA A 70 7.43 0.39 7.15
N GLU A 71 8.69 0.80 7.20
CA GLU A 71 9.28 1.39 8.40
C GLU A 71 8.63 2.74 8.73
N VAL A 72 8.47 3.61 7.73
CA VAL A 72 7.84 4.92 7.91
C VAL A 72 6.38 4.75 8.33
N GLY A 73 5.67 3.81 7.72
CA GLY A 73 4.27 3.56 8.03
C GLY A 73 4.03 2.79 9.32
N ASN A 74 5.10 2.27 9.95
CA ASN A 74 5.01 1.50 11.19
C ASN A 74 4.04 0.33 11.08
N VAL A 75 4.24 -0.52 10.07
CA VAL A 75 3.33 -1.63 9.78
C VAL A 75 3.82 -2.94 10.39
N ASP A 76 2.87 -3.85 10.64
CA ASP A 76 3.15 -5.18 11.20
C ASP A 76 3.39 -6.24 10.12
N ALA A 77 2.93 -6.00 8.91
CA ALA A 77 3.03 -6.95 7.81
C ALA A 77 2.95 -6.25 6.45
N ILE A 78 3.42 -6.93 5.42
CA ILE A 78 3.38 -6.45 4.03
C ILE A 78 2.62 -7.48 3.19
N HIS A 79 1.70 -6.99 2.40
CA HIS A 79 0.94 -7.86 1.50
C HIS A 79 1.34 -7.61 0.05
#